data_d0da002330dfed450297e3a0fcad7e5a
#
_entry.id   d0da002330dfed450297e3a0fcad7e5a
#
_cell.length_a   1.000
_cell.length_b   1.000
_cell.length_c   1.000
_cell.angle_alpha   90.00
_cell.angle_beta   90.00
_cell.angle_gamma   90.00
#
_symmetry.space_group_name_H-M   'P 1'
#
loop_
_entity.id
_entity.type
_entity.pdbx_description
1 polymer ?
#
loop_
_entity_poly.entity_id
_entity_poly.type
_entity_poly.pdbx_seq_one_letter_code
_entity_poly.pdbx_strand_id
1 'polypeptide(L)'
;VRLTIDNGLEDIEAKKEYGRIGLREIKIQRITEEALEQGGVLSQEDISKYLSVSLRTVKRDISRIKQRGIEVVTRGYLHNIGRGQTHKVKIIGMYLDGKTYSEIKLTARHSSGAIKRYLESFTKVLMAQSKGIYERKEISSVTGISEGLVKQYLELIKESKKDKIKSE
;
A
#
# COMPACT_ATOMS: atom_id res chain seq x y z
N VAL A 1 2.32 -3.50 17.75
CA VAL A 1 2.00 -3.55 16.31
C VAL A 1 1.91 -5.00 15.87
N ARG A 2 0.85 -5.38 15.18
CA ARG A 2 0.65 -6.72 14.61
C ARG A 2 1.12 -6.70 13.16
N LEU A 3 2.03 -7.60 12.78
CA LEU A 3 2.64 -7.65 11.44
C LEU A 3 2.41 -9.02 10.79
N THR A 4 2.06 -9.03 9.52
CA THR A 4 1.89 -10.23 8.69
C THR A 4 3.20 -10.59 7.99
N ILE A 5 4.03 -11.41 8.64
CA ILE A 5 5.32 -11.85 8.09
C ILE A 5 5.14 -12.92 7.02
N ASP A 6 4.12 -13.76 7.15
CA ASP A 6 3.73 -14.78 6.17
C ASP A 6 2.23 -14.68 5.89
N ASN A 7 1.86 -14.60 4.61
CA ASN A 7 0.48 -14.51 4.14
C ASN A 7 0.06 -15.78 3.35
N GLY A 8 0.65 -16.91 3.68
CA GLY A 8 0.25 -18.22 3.15
C GLY A 8 0.28 -18.30 1.63
N LEU A 9 -0.85 -18.65 1.02
CA LEU A 9 -0.95 -18.87 -0.43
C LEU A 9 -0.52 -17.66 -1.27
N GLU A 10 -0.80 -16.44 -0.83
CA GLU A 10 -0.39 -15.23 -1.55
C GLU A 10 1.12 -15.06 -1.63
N ASP A 11 1.84 -15.42 -0.55
CA ASP A 11 3.29 -15.39 -0.54
C ASP A 11 3.88 -16.48 -1.44
N ILE A 12 3.22 -17.64 -1.55
CA ILE A 12 3.60 -18.71 -2.46
C ILE A 12 3.42 -18.26 -3.92
N GLU A 13 2.29 -17.67 -4.26
CA GLU A 13 2.02 -17.11 -5.60
C GLU A 13 3.01 -16.01 -5.95
N ALA A 14 3.23 -15.06 -5.05
CA ALA A 14 4.20 -13.98 -5.22
C ALA A 14 5.62 -14.51 -5.44
N LYS A 15 6.01 -15.57 -4.71
CA LYS A 15 7.32 -16.20 -4.89
C LYS A 15 7.47 -16.88 -6.24
N LYS A 16 6.41 -17.55 -6.74
CA LYS A 16 6.42 -18.18 -8.06
C LYS A 16 6.57 -17.14 -9.18
N GLU A 17 5.88 -16.02 -9.03
CA GLU A 17 5.81 -15.00 -10.08
C GLU A 17 7.01 -14.04 -10.06
N TYR A 18 7.42 -13.57 -8.89
CA TYR A 18 8.45 -12.51 -8.75
C TYR A 18 9.75 -13.01 -8.13
N GLY A 19 9.84 -14.30 -7.82
CA GLY A 19 11.00 -14.91 -7.17
C GLY A 19 11.19 -14.47 -5.72
N ARG A 20 12.32 -14.89 -5.13
CA ARG A 20 12.63 -14.59 -3.71
C ARG A 20 12.80 -13.09 -3.43
N ILE A 21 13.34 -12.34 -4.39
CA ILE A 21 13.55 -10.90 -4.23
C ILE A 21 12.21 -10.17 -4.26
N GLY A 22 11.36 -10.47 -5.24
CA GLY A 22 10.04 -9.85 -5.33
C GLY A 22 9.15 -10.15 -4.14
N LEU A 23 9.14 -11.40 -3.66
CA LEU A 23 8.44 -11.76 -2.41
C LEU A 23 8.92 -10.92 -1.22
N ARG A 24 10.24 -10.76 -1.07
CA ARG A 24 10.79 -9.96 0.03
C ARG A 24 10.41 -8.49 -0.08
N GLU A 25 10.44 -7.92 -1.27
CA GLU A 25 9.97 -6.55 -1.53
C GLU A 25 8.49 -6.37 -1.17
N ILE A 26 7.64 -7.35 -1.49
CA ILE A 26 6.21 -7.37 -1.11
C ILE A 26 6.06 -7.43 0.42
N LYS A 27 6.83 -8.29 1.09
CA LYS A 27 6.82 -8.37 2.55
C LYS A 27 7.24 -7.07 3.21
N ILE A 28 8.29 -6.39 2.70
CA ILE A 28 8.72 -5.08 3.20
C ILE A 28 7.58 -4.07 3.09
N GLN A 29 6.94 -3.95 1.94
CA GLN A 29 5.82 -3.03 1.73
C GLN A 29 4.68 -3.33 2.71
N ARG A 30 4.29 -4.59 2.83
CA ARG A 30 3.20 -5.03 3.70
C ARG A 30 3.46 -4.67 5.17
N ILE A 31 4.59 -5.10 5.74
CA ILE A 31 4.85 -4.90 7.18
C ILE A 31 5.09 -3.43 7.54
N THR A 32 5.69 -2.64 6.66
CA THR A 32 5.89 -1.21 6.91
C THR A 32 4.58 -0.44 6.88
N GLU A 33 3.66 -0.81 6.00
CA GLU A 33 2.35 -0.18 5.92
C GLU A 33 1.43 -0.63 7.05
N GLU A 34 1.42 -1.93 7.41
CA GLU A 34 0.69 -2.43 8.57
C GLU A 34 1.15 -1.75 9.87
N ALA A 35 2.45 -1.53 10.03
CA ALA A 35 2.97 -0.77 11.16
C ALA A 35 2.45 0.66 11.16
N LEU A 36 2.54 1.35 10.03
CA LEU A 36 2.11 2.74 9.89
C LEU A 36 0.60 2.90 10.16
N GLU A 37 -0.24 2.01 9.66
CA GLU A 37 -1.68 2.00 9.90
C GLU A 37 -2.04 1.86 11.38
N GLN A 38 -1.19 1.20 12.17
CA GLN A 38 -1.33 1.03 13.61
C GLN A 38 -0.60 2.10 14.43
N GLY A 39 -0.13 3.18 13.79
CA GLY A 39 0.58 4.28 14.44
C GLY A 39 2.05 3.98 14.79
N GLY A 40 2.57 2.84 14.32
CA GLY A 40 3.97 2.46 14.50
C GLY A 40 4.81 2.73 13.25
N VAL A 41 6.12 2.82 13.42
CA VAL A 41 7.05 2.95 12.30
C VAL A 41 8.26 2.04 12.52
N LEU A 42 8.51 1.15 11.56
CA LEU A 42 9.63 0.23 11.61
C LEU A 42 10.94 0.92 11.20
N SER A 43 12.02 0.56 11.86
CA SER A 43 13.36 0.86 11.37
C SER A 43 13.79 -0.17 10.32
N GLN A 44 14.83 0.11 9.56
CA GLN A 44 15.41 -0.85 8.62
C GLN A 44 16.02 -2.05 9.35
N GLU A 45 16.49 -1.85 10.57
CA GLU A 45 16.99 -2.88 11.48
C GLU A 45 15.87 -3.82 11.92
N ASP A 46 14.68 -3.29 12.25
CA ASP A 46 13.51 -4.10 12.57
C ASP A 46 13.10 -4.98 11.38
N ILE A 47 13.03 -4.39 10.18
CA ILE A 47 12.73 -5.11 8.94
C ILE A 47 13.78 -6.23 8.69
N SER A 48 15.05 -5.93 8.89
CA SER A 48 16.14 -6.89 8.76
C SER A 48 15.95 -8.10 9.68
N LYS A 49 15.56 -7.87 10.93
CA LYS A 49 15.28 -8.93 11.92
C LYS A 49 14.05 -9.74 11.54
N TYR A 50 12.90 -9.08 11.23
CA TYR A 50 11.66 -9.78 10.90
C TYR A 50 11.77 -10.64 9.63
N LEU A 51 12.54 -10.21 8.65
CA LEU A 51 12.71 -10.95 7.40
C LEU A 51 13.95 -11.83 7.38
N SER A 52 14.73 -11.87 8.46
CA SER A 52 15.97 -12.66 8.59
C SER A 52 16.96 -12.42 7.42
N VAL A 53 17.15 -11.15 7.06
CA VAL A 53 18.08 -10.73 6.00
C VAL A 53 19.02 -9.63 6.47
N SER A 54 20.16 -9.42 5.79
CA SER A 54 21.06 -8.34 6.17
C SER A 54 20.46 -6.94 5.96
N LEU A 55 20.87 -5.97 6.75
CA LEU A 55 20.50 -4.57 6.60
C LEU A 55 20.81 -4.02 5.20
N ARG A 56 21.95 -4.44 4.62
CA ARG A 56 22.33 -4.10 3.24
C ARG A 56 21.30 -4.59 2.22
N THR A 57 20.74 -5.79 2.43
CA THR A 57 19.66 -6.34 1.60
C THR A 57 18.41 -5.51 1.71
N VAL A 58 17.98 -5.15 2.93
CA VAL A 58 16.82 -4.28 3.16
C VAL A 58 16.98 -2.93 2.46
N LYS A 59 18.13 -2.26 2.62
CA LYS A 59 18.42 -0.97 1.95
C LYS A 59 18.30 -1.06 0.43
N ARG A 60 18.85 -2.11 -0.16
CA ARG A 60 18.80 -2.34 -1.61
C ARG A 60 17.38 -2.60 -2.10
N ASP A 61 16.61 -3.40 -1.36
CA ASP A 61 15.23 -3.71 -1.73
C ASP A 61 14.31 -2.48 -1.59
N ILE A 62 14.47 -1.69 -0.53
CA ILE A 62 13.77 -0.41 -0.38
C ILE A 62 14.09 0.53 -1.55
N SER A 63 15.36 0.60 -1.97
CA SER A 63 15.75 1.41 -3.13
C SER A 63 15.03 0.96 -4.41
N ARG A 64 14.93 -0.35 -4.67
CA ARG A 64 14.19 -0.89 -5.82
C ARG A 64 12.69 -0.61 -5.76
N ILE A 65 12.09 -0.70 -4.57
CA ILE A 65 10.69 -0.36 -4.37
C ILE A 65 10.46 1.11 -4.71
N LYS A 66 11.33 2.00 -4.23
CA LYS A 66 11.27 3.44 -4.50
C LYS A 66 11.44 3.77 -5.99
N GLN A 67 12.32 3.07 -6.71
CA GLN A 67 12.49 3.24 -8.16
C GLN A 67 11.21 2.94 -8.95
N ARG A 68 10.31 2.12 -8.40
CA ARG A 68 8.95 1.89 -8.96
C ARG A 68 7.93 2.96 -8.51
N GLY A 69 8.39 4.01 -7.83
CA GLY A 69 7.55 5.11 -7.33
C GLY A 69 6.65 4.70 -6.15
N ILE A 70 7.01 3.65 -5.41
CA ILE A 70 6.32 3.22 -4.20
C ILE A 70 7.12 3.69 -2.99
N GLU A 71 6.47 4.36 -2.06
CA GLU A 71 7.12 4.84 -0.86
C GLU A 71 7.12 3.78 0.24
N VAL A 72 8.26 3.63 0.90
CA VAL A 72 8.42 2.78 2.07
C VAL A 72 8.79 3.68 3.25
N VAL A 73 7.83 3.85 4.17
CA VAL A 73 8.02 4.69 5.35
C VAL A 73 8.77 3.91 6.42
N THR A 74 9.97 4.36 6.75
CA THR A 74 10.76 3.82 7.85
C THR A 74 11.13 4.92 8.84
N ARG A 75 11.49 4.55 10.08
CA ARG A 75 11.80 5.51 11.15
C ARG A 75 12.85 6.56 10.76
N GLY A 76 13.89 6.17 10.03
CA GLY A 76 14.91 7.11 9.54
C GLY A 76 14.44 8.03 8.41
N TYR A 77 13.26 7.78 7.85
CA TYR A 77 12.71 8.54 6.72
C TYR A 77 11.57 9.48 7.12
N LEU A 78 11.10 9.42 8.37
CA LEU A 78 9.99 10.25 8.87
C LEU A 78 10.20 11.76 8.68
N HIS A 79 11.43 12.22 8.68
CA HIS A 79 11.78 13.64 8.50
C HIS A 79 11.72 14.12 7.04
N ASN A 80 11.63 13.20 6.07
CA ASN A 80 11.64 13.47 4.63
C ASN A 80 10.38 12.97 3.92
N ILE A 81 9.26 12.80 4.64
CA ILE A 81 8.01 12.37 4.03
C ILE A 81 7.46 13.50 3.16
N GLY A 82 7.82 13.47 1.87
CA GLY A 82 7.09 14.17 0.84
C GLY A 82 5.71 13.52 0.62
N ARG A 83 4.97 13.97 -0.42
CA ARG A 83 3.67 13.40 -0.82
C ARG A 83 3.80 12.00 -1.47
N GLY A 84 4.61 11.11 -0.91
CA GLY A 84 4.77 9.75 -1.41
C GLY A 84 3.51 8.93 -1.17
N GLN A 85 3.11 8.17 -2.17
CA GLN A 85 1.95 7.29 -2.08
C GLN A 85 2.36 5.92 -1.56
N THR A 86 1.61 5.39 -0.59
CA THR A 86 1.75 3.99 -0.16
C THR A 86 1.41 3.05 -1.33
N HIS A 87 1.85 1.79 -1.26
CA HIS A 87 1.60 0.85 -2.36
C HIS A 87 0.10 0.63 -2.61
N LYS A 88 -0.74 0.63 -1.57
CA LYS A 88 -2.20 0.49 -1.71
C LYS A 88 -2.78 1.68 -2.47
N VAL A 89 -2.41 2.90 -2.07
CA VAL A 89 -2.85 4.13 -2.72
C VAL A 89 -2.40 4.18 -4.18
N LYS A 90 -1.16 3.77 -4.46
CA LYS A 90 -0.65 3.69 -5.83
C LYS A 90 -1.42 2.69 -6.69
N ILE A 91 -1.74 1.50 -6.15
CA ILE A 91 -2.55 0.49 -6.86
C ILE A 91 -3.93 1.05 -7.21
N ILE A 92 -4.58 1.71 -6.26
CA ILE A 92 -5.89 2.35 -6.49
C ILE A 92 -5.77 3.48 -7.52
N GLY A 93 -4.75 4.33 -7.43
CA GLY A 93 -4.49 5.38 -8.42
C GLY A 93 -4.36 4.81 -9.84
N MET A 94 -3.53 3.80 -10.04
CA MET A 94 -3.39 3.13 -11.34
C MET A 94 -4.73 2.57 -11.86
N TYR A 95 -5.57 2.02 -10.98
CA TYR A 95 -6.90 1.53 -11.36
C TYR A 95 -7.83 2.69 -11.78
N LEU A 96 -7.82 3.80 -11.06
CA LEU A 96 -8.59 5.00 -11.42
C LEU A 96 -8.13 5.64 -12.73
N ASP A 97 -6.84 5.52 -13.05
CA ASP A 97 -6.23 5.93 -14.32
C ASP A 97 -6.53 4.96 -15.49
N GLY A 98 -7.36 3.94 -15.26
CA GLY A 98 -7.79 2.97 -16.28
C GLY A 98 -6.77 1.88 -16.61
N LYS A 99 -5.74 1.68 -15.77
CA LYS A 99 -4.77 0.60 -15.96
C LYS A 99 -5.45 -0.77 -15.74
N THR A 100 -5.08 -1.72 -16.58
CA THR A 100 -5.55 -3.10 -16.45
C THR A 100 -4.97 -3.79 -15.22
N TYR A 101 -5.64 -4.84 -14.75
CA TYR A 101 -5.12 -5.67 -13.66
C TYR A 101 -3.72 -6.21 -13.94
N SER A 102 -3.43 -6.60 -15.19
CA SER A 102 -2.11 -7.09 -15.58
C SER A 102 -1.03 -6.03 -15.49
N GLU A 103 -1.30 -4.80 -15.91
CA GLU A 103 -0.37 -3.67 -15.78
C GLU A 103 -0.13 -3.31 -14.32
N ILE A 104 -1.20 -3.25 -13.50
CA ILE A 104 -1.09 -2.99 -12.06
C ILE A 104 -0.25 -4.07 -11.39
N LYS A 105 -0.54 -5.34 -11.70
CA LYS A 105 0.19 -6.49 -11.15
C LYS A 105 1.68 -6.43 -11.47
N LEU A 106 2.01 -6.14 -12.72
CA LEU A 106 3.40 -6.03 -13.17
C LEU A 106 4.15 -4.87 -12.50
N THR A 107 3.51 -3.70 -12.40
CA THR A 107 4.12 -2.50 -11.84
C THR A 107 4.26 -2.58 -10.32
N ALA A 108 3.20 -2.96 -9.62
CA ALA A 108 3.19 -3.02 -8.17
C ALA A 108 3.82 -4.29 -7.59
N ARG A 109 3.97 -5.35 -8.41
CA ARG A 109 4.45 -6.68 -8.01
C ARG A 109 3.64 -7.26 -6.85
N HIS A 110 2.32 -7.21 -6.96
CA HIS A 110 1.41 -7.81 -5.99
C HIS A 110 0.60 -8.96 -6.60
N SER A 111 0.16 -9.90 -5.75
CA SER A 111 -0.75 -10.96 -6.18
C SER A 111 -2.11 -10.37 -6.61
N SER A 112 -2.81 -11.08 -7.51
CA SER A 112 -4.16 -10.68 -7.93
C SER A 112 -5.12 -10.60 -6.74
N GLY A 113 -4.99 -11.50 -5.76
CA GLY A 113 -5.77 -11.49 -4.53
C GLY A 113 -5.52 -10.25 -3.68
N ALA A 114 -4.26 -9.81 -3.53
CA ALA A 114 -3.93 -8.57 -2.81
C ALA A 114 -4.52 -7.35 -3.50
N ILE A 115 -4.36 -7.23 -4.82
CA ILE A 115 -4.94 -6.13 -5.62
C ILE A 115 -6.46 -6.08 -5.44
N LYS A 116 -7.14 -7.23 -5.54
CA LYS A 116 -8.59 -7.33 -5.35
C LYS A 116 -9.01 -6.82 -3.97
N ARG A 117 -8.34 -7.25 -2.89
CA ARG A 117 -8.64 -6.76 -1.53
C ARG A 117 -8.46 -5.26 -1.37
N TYR A 118 -7.44 -4.67 -2.01
CA TYR A 118 -7.24 -3.21 -1.94
C TYR A 118 -8.36 -2.45 -2.66
N LEU A 119 -8.78 -2.95 -3.83
CA LEU A 119 -9.93 -2.40 -4.56
C LEU A 119 -11.24 -2.54 -3.77
N GLU A 120 -11.48 -3.70 -3.14
CA GLU A 120 -12.64 -3.92 -2.27
C GLU A 120 -12.63 -2.94 -1.08
N SER A 121 -11.48 -2.72 -0.45
CA SER A 121 -11.35 -1.75 0.63
C SER A 121 -11.65 -0.33 0.16
N PHE A 122 -11.15 0.05 -1.01
CA PHE A 122 -11.45 1.36 -1.61
C PHE A 122 -12.94 1.50 -1.93
N THR A 123 -13.56 0.47 -2.51
CA THR A 123 -15.00 0.43 -2.82
C THR A 123 -15.86 0.61 -1.56
N LYS A 124 -15.47 0.03 -0.42
CA LYS A 124 -16.16 0.26 0.86
C LYS A 124 -16.17 1.73 1.26
N VAL A 125 -15.06 2.44 1.06
CA VAL A 125 -14.99 3.90 1.33
C VAL A 125 -15.92 4.68 0.39
N LEU A 126 -15.92 4.35 -0.91
CA LEU A 126 -16.86 4.96 -1.87
C LEU A 126 -18.32 4.71 -1.49
N MET A 127 -18.65 3.49 -1.07
CA MET A 127 -20.01 3.12 -0.62
C MET A 127 -20.42 3.89 0.64
N ALA A 128 -19.51 4.08 1.60
CA ALA A 128 -19.78 4.89 2.78
C ALA A 128 -20.13 6.34 2.38
N GLN A 129 -19.35 6.94 1.48
CA GLN A 129 -19.64 8.28 0.96
C GLN A 129 -20.98 8.36 0.21
N SER A 130 -21.32 7.37 -0.61
CA SER A 130 -22.61 7.34 -1.33
C SER A 130 -23.82 7.24 -0.40
N LYS A 131 -23.62 6.74 0.82
CA LYS A 131 -24.63 6.69 1.88
C LYS A 131 -24.64 7.94 2.77
N GLY A 132 -23.89 9.00 2.41
CA GLY A 132 -23.84 10.25 3.15
C GLY A 132 -22.87 10.26 4.35
N ILE A 133 -22.01 9.26 4.49
CA ILE A 133 -20.99 9.21 5.54
C ILE A 133 -19.72 9.86 5.02
N TYR A 134 -19.38 11.04 5.54
CA TYR A 134 -18.20 11.81 5.05
C TYR A 134 -17.12 11.96 6.12
N GLU A 135 -17.46 11.78 7.38
CA GLU A 135 -16.53 11.88 8.49
C GLU A 135 -15.54 10.70 8.46
N ARG A 136 -14.23 11.04 8.48
CA ARG A 136 -13.15 10.04 8.40
C ARG A 136 -13.25 8.96 9.48
N LYS A 137 -13.57 9.36 10.73
CA LYS A 137 -13.72 8.44 11.85
C LYS A 137 -14.90 7.50 11.68
N GLU A 138 -16.03 8.02 11.18
CA GLU A 138 -17.21 7.21 10.92
C GLU A 138 -16.97 6.22 9.79
N ILE A 139 -16.34 6.66 8.68
CA ILE A 139 -15.95 5.76 7.58
C ILE A 139 -15.02 4.66 8.12
N SER A 140 -14.01 5.01 8.92
CA SER A 140 -13.11 4.04 9.54
C SER A 140 -13.88 3.00 10.38
N SER A 141 -14.82 3.47 11.20
CA SER A 141 -15.65 2.62 12.08
C SER A 141 -16.52 1.63 11.29
N VAL A 142 -17.23 2.11 10.26
CA VAL A 142 -18.17 1.27 9.50
C VAL A 142 -17.50 0.36 8.48
N THR A 143 -16.30 0.71 8.01
CA THR A 143 -15.56 -0.08 7.01
C THR A 143 -14.51 -1.01 7.60
N GLY A 144 -14.07 -0.76 8.85
CA GLY A 144 -12.95 -1.45 9.48
C GLY A 144 -11.57 -1.07 8.90
N ILE A 145 -11.50 0.02 8.13
CA ILE A 145 -10.26 0.52 7.51
C ILE A 145 -9.66 1.59 8.43
N SER A 146 -8.32 1.58 8.59
CA SER A 146 -7.65 2.57 9.44
C SER A 146 -7.93 4.01 8.97
N GLU A 147 -8.04 4.96 9.90
CA GLU A 147 -8.27 6.37 9.58
C GLU A 147 -7.20 6.95 8.64
N GLY A 148 -5.96 6.50 8.77
CA GLY A 148 -4.85 6.91 7.92
C GLY A 148 -5.07 6.50 6.46
N LEU A 149 -5.49 5.27 6.22
CA LEU A 149 -5.77 4.77 4.87
C LEU A 149 -7.06 5.38 4.31
N VAL A 150 -8.11 5.57 5.14
CA VAL A 150 -9.32 6.30 4.74
C VAL A 150 -8.96 7.71 4.26
N LYS A 151 -8.12 8.44 4.99
CA LYS A 151 -7.65 9.77 4.58
C LYS A 151 -7.01 9.75 3.19
N GLN A 152 -6.09 8.82 2.95
CA GLN A 152 -5.41 8.68 1.66
C GLN A 152 -6.40 8.36 0.51
N TYR A 153 -7.36 7.49 0.75
CA TYR A 153 -8.40 7.18 -0.24
C TYR A 153 -9.31 8.38 -0.55
N LEU A 154 -9.67 9.15 0.48
CA LEU A 154 -10.44 10.39 0.28
C LEU A 154 -9.68 11.45 -0.51
N GLU A 155 -8.36 11.54 -0.32
CA GLU A 155 -7.49 12.43 -1.12
C GLU A 155 -7.47 11.99 -2.58
N LEU A 156 -7.30 10.70 -2.87
CA LEU A 156 -7.36 10.15 -4.24
C LEU A 156 -8.70 10.44 -4.93
N ILE A 157 -9.81 10.26 -4.22
CA ILE A 157 -11.15 10.53 -4.76
C ILE A 157 -11.29 12.00 -5.15
N LYS A 158 -10.75 12.91 -4.33
CA LYS A 158 -10.77 14.36 -4.62
C LYS A 158 -9.90 14.71 -5.84
N GLU A 159 -8.73 14.12 -5.94
CA GLU A 159 -7.82 14.32 -7.07
C GLU A 159 -8.43 13.81 -8.38
N SER A 160 -8.93 12.59 -8.40
CA SER A 160 -9.59 11.98 -9.57
C SER A 160 -10.80 12.77 -10.07
N LYS A 161 -11.56 13.41 -9.17
CA LYS A 161 -12.67 14.30 -9.58
C LYS A 161 -12.19 15.60 -10.18
N LYS A 162 -11.08 16.17 -9.70
CA LYS A 162 -10.51 17.41 -10.26
C LYS A 162 -9.95 17.22 -11.67
N ASP A 163 -9.34 16.06 -11.93
CA ASP A 163 -8.76 15.77 -13.25
C ASP A 163 -9.83 15.53 -14.31
N LYS A 164 -10.98 14.96 -13.94
CA LYS A 164 -12.14 14.84 -14.84
C LYS A 164 -12.76 16.17 -15.22
N ILE A 165 -12.84 17.12 -14.27
CA ILE A 165 -13.40 18.47 -14.53
C ILE A 165 -12.47 19.32 -15.41
N LYS A 166 -11.16 19.03 -15.44
CA LYS A 166 -10.20 19.76 -16.31
C LYS A 166 -10.10 19.21 -17.72
N SER A 167 -10.64 18.03 -17.97
CA SER A 167 -10.63 17.35 -19.27
C SER A 167 -11.95 17.49 -20.06
N GLU A 168 -12.94 18.14 -19.47
CA GLU A 168 -14.17 18.66 -20.12
C GLU A 168 -14.03 20.17 -20.44
#